data_5788fb4676c306f26c687014eab10090
#
_entry.id   5788fb4676c306f26c687014eab10090
#
_cell.length_a   1.000
_cell.length_b   1.000
_cell.length_c   1.000
_cell.angle_alpha   90.00
_cell.angle_beta   90.00
_cell.angle_gamma   90.00
#
_symmetry.space_group_name_H-M   'P 1'
#
loop_
_entity.id
_entity.type
_entity.pdbx_description
1 polymer ?
#
loop_
_entity_poly.entity_id
_entity_poly.type
_entity_poly.pdbx_seq_one_letter_code
_entity_poly.pdbx_strand_id
1 'polypeptide(L)'
;MKLGVCVPYRNREAHLKEFIPKIGKYLDGQGIDYCIYFGHQVDDKLFNRGATKNIAAKHAFEEGCDYIVWHDIDMIPEEGGGADYSFPENHPRHIATKISQMDYKLKYHEYFGGAVVFSKEQVEKTNGYSNDYWDWGMEDDDLFWRCYKEGYTNDTFLTTFNNQKYLHFDGTAKVEIPLNKSIRNIPHRSHTISMLCRAYNQPEKQDIFLIGDKNNKYVEFPILRIPGYDYGFAFNNSRTLSLQFWNMFKGHNYMWVKRYDNQWSWVTAVFDDIDRNSHLYLNGSEVDSKGGYGTPSPLNYEGRLMRYKADKMYLGHSPSFADDHPGSYFKGDIAKVFGWDRALSEDEVANLHNTIPEDDLVIDLDFNDPKNIHRVKNTIEKQEEIQIPNSILPHRVEGKMRCLPHKDEGLVDGKWAKGETTAANERRYVLKMQQGKLDYKEDGIKQVKYEFIGEEKLTPWAKMINIKL
;
A
#
# COMPACT_ATOMS: atom_id res chain seq x y z
N MET A 1 31.79 2.62 -6.64
CA MET A 1 31.00 1.98 -5.56
C MET A 1 30.63 0.58 -6.00
N LYS A 2 30.77 -0.39 -5.12
CA LYS A 2 30.57 -1.81 -5.42
C LYS A 2 29.26 -2.33 -4.87
N LEU A 3 28.47 -2.99 -5.72
CA LEU A 3 27.18 -3.60 -5.38
C LEU A 3 27.36 -5.05 -4.89
N GLY A 4 26.71 -5.40 -3.76
CA GLY A 4 26.49 -6.77 -3.35
C GLY A 4 25.09 -7.25 -3.77
N VAL A 5 24.98 -8.21 -4.68
CA VAL A 5 23.70 -8.85 -5.01
C VAL A 5 23.46 -10.00 -4.04
N CYS A 6 22.55 -9.83 -3.10
CA CYS A 6 22.28 -10.74 -1.99
C CYS A 6 21.04 -11.59 -2.26
N VAL A 7 21.24 -12.88 -2.51
CA VAL A 7 20.21 -13.80 -3.01
C VAL A 7 19.93 -14.91 -1.99
N PRO A 8 18.71 -15.06 -1.49
CA PRO A 8 18.32 -16.22 -0.68
C PRO A 8 18.27 -17.46 -1.57
N TYR A 9 18.90 -18.54 -1.13
CA TYR A 9 19.02 -19.73 -1.96
C TYR A 9 18.69 -21.02 -1.21
N ARG A 10 17.89 -21.86 -1.86
CA ARG A 10 17.65 -23.26 -1.49
C ARG A 10 16.98 -24.01 -2.63
N ASN A 11 17.60 -25.12 -3.09
CA ASN A 11 17.01 -26.05 -4.08
C ASN A 11 16.50 -25.36 -5.37
N ARG A 12 17.30 -24.48 -5.96
CA ARG A 12 16.94 -23.69 -7.16
C ARG A 12 18.05 -23.74 -8.24
N GLU A 13 18.62 -24.93 -8.50
CA GLU A 13 19.77 -25.11 -9.40
C GLU A 13 19.48 -24.63 -10.82
N ALA A 14 18.26 -24.87 -11.31
CA ALA A 14 17.83 -24.39 -12.63
C ALA A 14 17.82 -22.88 -12.71
N HIS A 15 17.26 -22.22 -11.68
CA HIS A 15 17.25 -20.75 -11.59
C HIS A 15 18.67 -20.19 -11.44
N LEU A 16 19.53 -20.82 -10.65
CA LEU A 16 20.92 -20.41 -10.47
C LEU A 16 21.67 -20.32 -11.80
N LYS A 17 21.51 -21.34 -12.65
CA LYS A 17 22.15 -21.40 -13.98
C LYS A 17 21.66 -20.29 -14.91
N GLU A 18 20.42 -19.88 -14.79
CA GLU A 18 19.84 -18.82 -15.60
C GLU A 18 20.10 -17.43 -15.01
N PHE A 19 20.02 -17.28 -13.69
CA PHE A 19 20.15 -16.02 -12.98
C PHE A 19 21.54 -15.40 -13.14
N ILE A 20 22.59 -16.17 -12.82
CA ILE A 20 23.97 -15.66 -12.82
C ILE A 20 24.35 -14.96 -14.13
N PRO A 21 24.24 -15.61 -15.33
CA PRO A 21 24.64 -14.93 -16.55
C PRO A 21 23.74 -13.77 -16.94
N LYS A 22 22.45 -13.80 -16.62
CA LYS A 22 21.51 -12.75 -17.01
C LYS A 22 21.64 -11.51 -16.14
N ILE A 23 21.74 -11.68 -14.83
CA ILE A 23 21.94 -10.54 -13.94
C ILE A 23 23.32 -9.90 -14.19
N GLY A 24 24.37 -10.73 -14.44
CA GLY A 24 25.68 -10.22 -14.81
C GLY A 24 25.63 -9.35 -16.04
N LYS A 25 25.06 -9.86 -17.14
CA LYS A 25 24.91 -9.09 -18.39
C LYS A 25 24.15 -7.76 -18.16
N TYR A 26 23.12 -7.80 -17.33
CA TYR A 26 22.30 -6.62 -17.05
C TYR A 26 23.10 -5.55 -16.26
N LEU A 27 23.82 -5.97 -15.23
CA LEU A 27 24.65 -5.07 -14.42
C LEU A 27 25.86 -4.53 -15.19
N ASP A 28 26.50 -5.37 -16.01
CA ASP A 28 27.58 -4.92 -16.93
C ASP A 28 27.05 -3.83 -17.89
N GLY A 29 25.83 -3.99 -18.40
CA GLY A 29 25.15 -3.00 -19.24
C GLY A 29 24.88 -1.67 -18.54
N GLN A 30 24.78 -1.66 -17.22
CA GLN A 30 24.66 -0.44 -16.39
C GLN A 30 26.02 0.10 -15.92
N GLY A 31 27.12 -0.58 -16.22
CA GLY A 31 28.46 -0.19 -15.78
C GLY A 31 28.69 -0.31 -14.27
N ILE A 32 27.99 -1.24 -13.62
CA ILE A 32 28.05 -1.44 -12.17
C ILE A 32 29.13 -2.47 -11.83
N ASP A 33 30.02 -2.15 -10.88
CA ASP A 33 30.92 -3.10 -10.25
C ASP A 33 30.16 -3.89 -9.18
N TYR A 34 30.18 -5.22 -9.26
CA TYR A 34 29.35 -6.06 -8.40
C TYR A 34 29.98 -7.40 -8.02
N CYS A 35 29.46 -7.98 -6.93
CA CYS A 35 29.60 -9.39 -6.58
C CYS A 35 28.26 -9.98 -6.16
N ILE A 36 28.04 -11.28 -6.40
CA ILE A 36 26.81 -11.98 -6.03
C ILE A 36 27.09 -12.91 -4.85
N TYR A 37 26.21 -12.84 -3.85
CA TYR A 37 26.26 -13.61 -2.62
C TYR A 37 24.98 -14.42 -2.46
N PHE A 38 25.06 -15.73 -2.60
CA PHE A 38 23.93 -16.62 -2.35
C PHE A 38 23.96 -17.09 -0.90
N GLY A 39 22.99 -16.64 -0.09
CA GLY A 39 22.79 -17.17 1.26
C GLY A 39 22.09 -18.52 1.19
N HIS A 40 22.85 -19.62 1.28
CA HIS A 40 22.35 -20.98 1.11
C HIS A 40 22.09 -21.67 2.43
N GLN A 41 20.82 -21.82 2.78
CA GLN A 41 20.41 -22.58 3.96
C GLN A 41 20.46 -24.08 3.65
N VAL A 42 21.36 -24.81 4.35
CA VAL A 42 21.63 -26.25 4.11
C VAL A 42 21.06 -27.19 5.18
N ASP A 43 20.43 -26.64 6.23
CA ASP A 43 19.72 -27.45 7.23
C ASP A 43 18.32 -27.89 6.78
N ASP A 44 17.67 -28.73 7.61
CA ASP A 44 16.34 -29.27 7.34
C ASP A 44 15.19 -28.42 7.89
N LYS A 45 15.48 -27.24 8.47
CA LYS A 45 14.47 -26.33 8.95
C LYS A 45 13.68 -25.72 7.79
N LEU A 46 12.51 -25.15 8.06
CA LEU A 46 11.80 -24.34 7.07
C LEU A 46 12.71 -23.24 6.52
N PHE A 47 12.50 -22.88 5.27
CA PHE A 47 13.33 -21.86 4.64
C PHE A 47 13.07 -20.48 5.27
N ASN A 48 14.13 -19.78 5.66
CA ASN A 48 14.05 -18.44 6.20
C ASN A 48 14.72 -17.44 5.24
N ARG A 49 13.89 -16.88 4.34
CA ARG A 49 14.38 -15.92 3.33
C ARG A 49 14.98 -14.66 3.93
N GLY A 50 14.35 -14.12 4.98
CA GLY A 50 14.84 -12.92 5.64
C GLY A 50 16.23 -13.10 6.25
N ALA A 51 16.41 -14.18 7.02
CA ALA A 51 17.71 -14.49 7.64
C ALA A 51 18.80 -14.75 6.57
N THR A 52 18.50 -15.51 5.53
CA THR A 52 19.46 -15.79 4.45
C THR A 52 19.85 -14.55 3.65
N LYS A 53 18.89 -13.66 3.38
CA LYS A 53 19.13 -12.32 2.80
C LYS A 53 20.05 -11.47 3.69
N ASN A 54 19.80 -11.45 5.00
CA ASN A 54 20.64 -10.72 5.97
C ASN A 54 22.07 -11.26 6.01
N ILE A 55 22.24 -12.59 6.02
CA ILE A 55 23.58 -13.22 6.05
C ILE A 55 24.35 -12.89 4.79
N ALA A 56 23.73 -13.02 3.61
CA ALA A 56 24.37 -12.63 2.35
C ALA A 56 24.81 -11.15 2.35
N ALA A 57 23.99 -10.26 2.90
CA ALA A 57 24.32 -8.85 3.04
C ALA A 57 25.48 -8.60 4.01
N LYS A 58 25.55 -9.31 5.13
CA LYS A 58 26.73 -9.24 6.05
C LYS A 58 28.02 -9.57 5.32
N HIS A 59 28.07 -10.70 4.62
CA HIS A 59 29.24 -11.10 3.85
C HIS A 59 29.59 -10.08 2.76
N ALA A 60 28.60 -9.53 2.05
CA ALA A 60 28.81 -8.49 1.07
C ALA A 60 29.49 -7.25 1.67
N PHE A 61 29.02 -6.78 2.83
CA PHE A 61 29.61 -5.63 3.50
C PHE A 61 31.00 -5.93 4.11
N GLU A 62 31.21 -7.12 4.64
CA GLU A 62 32.51 -7.58 5.15
C GLU A 62 33.56 -7.65 4.03
N GLU A 63 33.16 -7.94 2.79
CA GLU A 63 34.02 -7.98 1.61
C GLU A 63 34.10 -6.65 0.84
N GLY A 64 33.59 -5.56 1.45
CA GLY A 64 33.82 -4.21 0.98
C GLY A 64 32.78 -3.73 -0.08
N CYS A 65 31.61 -4.33 -0.16
CA CYS A 65 30.50 -3.73 -0.91
C CYS A 65 29.99 -2.46 -0.22
N ASP A 66 29.73 -1.42 -0.99
CA ASP A 66 29.25 -0.12 -0.50
C ASP A 66 27.73 -0.12 -0.26
N TYR A 67 27.03 -0.93 -1.06
CA TYR A 67 25.59 -1.07 -1.04
C TYR A 67 25.18 -2.46 -1.54
N ILE A 68 23.92 -2.81 -1.33
CA ILE A 68 23.40 -4.12 -1.69
C ILE A 68 22.07 -4.02 -2.45
N VAL A 69 21.75 -5.10 -3.15
CA VAL A 69 20.38 -5.42 -3.55
C VAL A 69 19.99 -6.75 -2.95
N TRP A 70 18.93 -6.80 -2.17
CA TRP A 70 18.27 -8.07 -1.84
C TRP A 70 17.44 -8.49 -3.04
N HIS A 71 17.73 -9.65 -3.58
CA HIS A 71 17.22 -10.06 -4.89
C HIS A 71 16.75 -11.50 -4.87
N ASP A 72 15.52 -11.75 -5.32
CA ASP A 72 15.02 -13.11 -5.44
C ASP A 72 15.58 -13.78 -6.69
N ILE A 73 15.96 -15.06 -6.58
CA ILE A 73 16.66 -15.81 -7.63
C ILE A 73 15.83 -16.03 -8.90
N ASP A 74 14.51 -15.97 -8.80
CA ASP A 74 13.56 -16.15 -9.90
C ASP A 74 13.21 -14.84 -10.64
N MET A 75 13.69 -13.70 -10.17
CA MET A 75 13.47 -12.39 -10.78
C MET A 75 14.60 -12.04 -11.76
N ILE A 76 14.29 -11.93 -13.04
CA ILE A 76 15.26 -11.56 -14.07
C ILE A 76 14.88 -10.19 -14.63
N PRO A 77 15.75 -9.17 -14.53
CA PRO A 77 15.48 -7.86 -15.10
C PRO A 77 15.37 -7.94 -16.63
N GLU A 78 14.38 -7.29 -17.20
CA GLU A 78 14.19 -7.24 -18.64
C GLU A 78 15.00 -6.10 -19.25
N GLU A 79 15.62 -6.33 -20.42
CA GLU A 79 16.34 -5.29 -21.16
C GLU A 79 15.39 -4.14 -21.51
N GLY A 80 15.79 -2.89 -21.19
CA GLY A 80 14.93 -1.71 -21.37
C GLY A 80 13.77 -1.61 -20.37
N GLY A 81 13.71 -2.49 -19.38
CA GLY A 81 12.65 -2.55 -18.37
C GLY A 81 12.78 -1.53 -17.24
N GLY A 82 13.85 -0.73 -17.19
CA GLY A 82 14.00 0.39 -16.26
C GLY A 82 14.49 0.02 -14.85
N ALA A 83 14.83 -1.26 -14.56
CA ALA A 83 15.34 -1.65 -13.24
C ALA A 83 16.73 -1.01 -12.99
N ASP A 84 16.80 -0.07 -12.08
CA ASP A 84 17.99 0.72 -11.75
C ASP A 84 18.70 0.19 -10.51
N TYR A 85 19.86 -0.44 -10.70
CA TYR A 85 20.71 -1.00 -9.64
C TYR A 85 21.78 -0.03 -9.12
N SER A 86 21.76 1.23 -9.51
CA SER A 86 22.71 2.23 -9.03
C SER A 86 22.58 2.49 -7.52
N PHE A 87 23.59 3.14 -6.94
CA PHE A 87 23.60 3.47 -5.51
C PHE A 87 22.36 4.28 -5.10
N PRO A 88 21.62 3.89 -4.04
CA PRO A 88 20.44 4.58 -3.57
C PRO A 88 20.82 5.68 -2.56
N GLU A 89 20.93 6.93 -3.03
CA GLU A 89 21.47 8.01 -2.20
C GLU A 89 20.60 8.33 -0.97
N ASN A 90 19.33 8.64 -1.18
CA ASN A 90 18.48 9.15 -0.09
C ASN A 90 17.56 8.07 0.50
N HIS A 91 17.01 7.21 -0.32
CA HIS A 91 16.02 6.22 0.07
C HIS A 91 16.32 4.85 -0.52
N PRO A 92 15.96 3.76 0.19
CA PRO A 92 15.96 2.43 -0.40
C PRO A 92 15.11 2.41 -1.68
N ARG A 93 15.57 1.71 -2.70
CA ARG A 93 14.93 1.69 -4.02
C ARG A 93 14.30 0.34 -4.31
N HIS A 94 12.99 0.29 -4.51
CA HIS A 94 12.28 -0.90 -5.00
C HIS A 94 12.33 -0.94 -6.52
N ILE A 95 12.94 -1.96 -7.10
CA ILE A 95 13.17 -2.10 -8.54
C ILE A 95 12.39 -3.24 -9.19
N ALA A 96 11.73 -4.11 -8.44
CA ALA A 96 10.85 -5.16 -8.94
C ALA A 96 9.37 -4.70 -8.88
N THR A 97 9.03 -3.63 -9.59
CA THR A 97 7.70 -3.02 -9.53
C THR A 97 6.74 -3.52 -10.59
N LYS A 98 7.25 -4.11 -11.68
CA LYS A 98 6.49 -4.68 -12.79
C LYS A 98 6.96 -6.12 -13.04
N ILE A 99 6.26 -7.09 -12.46
CA ILE A 99 6.64 -8.49 -12.50
C ILE A 99 5.71 -9.24 -13.47
N SER A 100 6.29 -10.04 -14.37
CA SER A 100 5.53 -10.77 -15.39
C SER A 100 4.45 -11.68 -14.81
N GLN A 101 4.72 -12.33 -13.68
CA GLN A 101 3.75 -13.19 -12.97
C GLN A 101 2.55 -12.41 -12.38
N MET A 102 2.68 -11.08 -12.28
CA MET A 102 1.66 -10.16 -11.76
C MET A 102 1.10 -9.28 -12.89
N ASP A 103 1.14 -9.74 -14.14
CA ASP A 103 0.71 -8.98 -15.33
C ASP A 103 1.38 -7.60 -15.43
N TYR A 104 2.63 -7.48 -14.98
CA TYR A 104 3.40 -6.23 -14.91
C TYR A 104 2.73 -5.11 -14.10
N LYS A 105 1.90 -5.47 -13.14
CA LYS A 105 1.28 -4.55 -12.18
C LYS A 105 1.82 -4.81 -10.78
N LEU A 106 1.83 -3.77 -9.97
CA LEU A 106 2.12 -3.93 -8.56
C LEU A 106 0.98 -4.71 -7.89
N LYS A 107 1.31 -5.76 -7.14
CA LYS A 107 0.31 -6.66 -6.56
C LYS A 107 -0.56 -5.97 -5.51
N TYR A 108 0.06 -5.14 -4.69
CA TYR A 108 -0.58 -4.30 -3.67
C TYR A 108 0.39 -3.17 -3.28
N HIS A 109 -0.15 -2.12 -2.68
CA HIS A 109 0.59 -0.88 -2.43
C HIS A 109 1.86 -1.07 -1.60
N GLU A 110 1.83 -1.89 -0.56
CA GLU A 110 2.98 -2.14 0.32
C GLU A 110 3.94 -3.21 -0.20
N TYR A 111 3.69 -3.79 -1.37
CA TYR A 111 4.58 -4.80 -1.92
C TYR A 111 6.01 -4.27 -2.08
N PHE A 112 6.95 -4.89 -1.41
CA PHE A 112 8.35 -4.48 -1.36
C PHE A 112 9.31 -5.68 -1.54
N GLY A 113 8.85 -6.65 -2.33
CA GLY A 113 9.56 -7.90 -2.61
C GLY A 113 10.26 -7.91 -3.96
N GLY A 114 10.85 -9.04 -4.29
CA GLY A 114 11.51 -9.31 -5.57
C GLY A 114 12.92 -8.75 -5.68
N ALA A 115 13.08 -7.44 -5.70
CA ALA A 115 14.41 -6.80 -5.71
C ALA A 115 14.35 -5.39 -5.10
N VAL A 116 15.17 -5.15 -4.06
CA VAL A 116 15.25 -3.87 -3.35
C VAL A 116 16.69 -3.47 -3.08
N VAL A 117 17.07 -2.24 -3.44
CA VAL A 117 18.43 -1.70 -3.33
C VAL A 117 18.55 -0.84 -2.09
N PHE A 118 19.61 -1.09 -1.29
CA PHE A 118 19.87 -0.40 -0.03
C PHE A 118 21.33 0.01 0.09
N SER A 119 21.59 1.22 0.57
CA SER A 119 22.93 1.58 1.06
C SER A 119 23.21 0.88 2.40
N LYS A 120 24.47 0.80 2.79
CA LYS A 120 24.86 0.24 4.08
C LYS A 120 24.19 0.97 5.25
N GLU A 121 24.15 2.30 5.20
CA GLU A 121 23.47 3.12 6.21
C GLU A 121 21.98 2.80 6.31
N GLN A 122 21.30 2.65 5.19
CA GLN A 122 19.87 2.31 5.15
C GLN A 122 19.59 0.94 5.74
N VAL A 123 20.48 -0.06 5.47
CA VAL A 123 20.40 -1.39 6.10
C VAL A 123 20.61 -1.30 7.62
N GLU A 124 21.57 -0.51 8.07
CA GLU A 124 21.86 -0.33 9.49
C GLU A 124 20.70 0.32 10.25
N LYS A 125 20.03 1.31 9.64
CA LYS A 125 18.87 2.00 10.21
C LYS A 125 17.65 1.08 10.30
N THR A 126 17.32 0.38 9.22
CA THR A 126 16.16 -0.52 9.17
C THR A 126 16.39 -1.84 9.89
N ASN A 127 17.65 -2.15 10.21
CA ASN A 127 18.10 -3.44 10.75
C ASN A 127 17.81 -4.63 9.80
N GLY A 128 17.70 -4.36 8.49
CA GLY A 128 17.46 -5.38 7.46
C GLY A 128 16.14 -6.13 7.60
N TYR A 129 16.08 -7.34 7.11
CA TYR A 129 14.92 -8.23 7.23
C TYR A 129 14.76 -8.77 8.65
N SER A 130 13.52 -9.13 9.02
CA SER A 130 13.26 -9.95 10.20
C SER A 130 13.80 -11.36 10.01
N ASN A 131 14.36 -11.93 11.08
CA ASN A 131 14.82 -13.34 11.12
C ASN A 131 13.71 -14.32 11.59
N ASP A 132 12.53 -13.80 11.88
CA ASP A 132 11.46 -14.55 12.56
C ASP A 132 10.38 -15.07 11.62
N TYR A 133 10.49 -14.82 10.31
CA TYR A 133 9.55 -15.32 9.31
C TYR A 133 10.12 -16.58 8.65
N TRP A 134 9.45 -17.69 8.93
CA TRP A 134 9.84 -19.00 8.40
C TRP A 134 8.86 -19.41 7.32
N ASP A 135 9.33 -20.08 6.27
CA ASP A 135 8.60 -20.51 5.09
C ASP A 135 8.14 -19.32 4.24
N TRP A 136 6.87 -18.99 4.17
CA TRP A 136 6.36 -18.00 3.26
C TRP A 136 5.60 -16.86 3.94
N GLY A 137 5.93 -15.63 3.53
CA GLY A 137 5.10 -14.44 3.74
C GLY A 137 5.50 -13.54 4.91
N MET A 138 5.16 -12.27 4.76
CA MET A 138 5.31 -11.15 5.68
C MET A 138 6.72 -10.57 5.84
N GLU A 139 7.77 -11.20 5.35
CA GLU A 139 9.13 -10.66 5.45
C GLU A 139 9.30 -9.35 4.65
N ASP A 140 8.74 -9.30 3.46
CA ASP A 140 8.80 -8.11 2.59
C ASP A 140 7.91 -6.97 3.12
N ASP A 141 6.73 -7.29 3.63
CA ASP A 141 5.83 -6.31 4.29
C ASP A 141 6.48 -5.74 5.58
N ASP A 142 7.21 -6.58 6.34
CA ASP A 142 7.95 -6.15 7.53
C ASP A 142 9.10 -5.18 7.13
N LEU A 143 9.86 -5.50 6.08
CA LEU A 143 10.92 -4.61 5.59
C LEU A 143 10.35 -3.26 5.11
N PHE A 144 9.24 -3.28 4.38
CA PHE A 144 8.54 -2.06 3.99
C PHE A 144 8.20 -1.20 5.21
N TRP A 145 7.63 -1.82 6.26
CA TRP A 145 7.28 -1.13 7.50
C TRP A 145 8.49 -0.55 8.23
N ARG A 146 9.62 -1.25 8.24
CA ARG A 146 10.88 -0.75 8.82
C ARG A 146 11.35 0.50 8.10
N CYS A 147 11.31 0.49 6.77
CA CYS A 147 11.61 1.68 5.96
C CYS A 147 10.70 2.85 6.33
N TYR A 148 9.41 2.62 6.44
CA TYR A 148 8.46 3.62 6.86
C TYR A 148 8.77 4.20 8.25
N LYS A 149 9.09 3.33 9.22
CA LYS A 149 9.44 3.75 10.59
C LYS A 149 10.71 4.58 10.67
N GLU A 150 11.66 4.33 9.78
CA GLU A 150 12.90 5.09 9.67
C GLU A 150 12.77 6.37 8.82
N GLY A 151 11.56 6.70 8.40
CA GLY A 151 11.28 7.91 7.62
C GLY A 151 11.70 7.83 6.15
N TYR A 152 11.94 6.63 5.63
CA TYR A 152 12.22 6.44 4.20
C TYR A 152 10.93 6.53 3.39
N THR A 153 10.61 7.75 3.02
CA THR A 153 9.49 8.09 2.14
C THR A 153 10.03 8.60 0.81
N ASN A 154 9.16 8.77 -0.16
CA ASN A 154 9.55 9.46 -1.40
C ASN A 154 9.53 10.97 -1.16
N ASP A 155 10.70 11.54 -0.85
CA ASP A 155 10.86 12.96 -0.51
C ASP A 155 10.69 13.92 -1.70
N THR A 156 10.71 13.41 -2.94
CA THR A 156 10.50 14.22 -4.14
C THR A 156 9.14 14.94 -4.14
N PHE A 157 8.24 14.53 -3.27
CA PHE A 157 6.85 14.97 -3.27
C PHE A 157 6.32 15.36 -1.88
N LEU A 158 7.18 15.73 -0.95
CA LEU A 158 6.73 16.34 0.28
C LEU A 158 6.23 17.75 0.00
N THR A 159 4.96 17.98 0.26
CA THR A 159 4.36 19.30 0.19
C THR A 159 4.00 19.75 1.60
N THR A 160 4.40 20.95 1.94
CA THR A 160 4.05 21.58 3.22
C THR A 160 2.98 22.62 2.97
N PHE A 161 1.86 22.49 3.66
CA PHE A 161 0.80 23.48 3.67
C PHE A 161 0.93 24.33 4.94
N ASN A 162 1.50 25.50 4.80
CA ASN A 162 1.69 26.42 5.92
C ASN A 162 0.34 26.93 6.45
N ASN A 163 0.14 26.83 7.76
CA ASN A 163 -1.08 27.29 8.44
C ASN A 163 -2.38 26.66 7.87
N GLN A 164 -2.31 25.40 7.40
CA GLN A 164 -3.48 24.68 6.94
C GLN A 164 -4.46 24.47 8.08
N LYS A 165 -5.67 24.99 7.93
CA LYS A 165 -6.79 24.76 8.84
C LYS A 165 -7.42 23.40 8.59
N TYR A 166 -7.90 22.78 9.65
CA TYR A 166 -8.60 21.52 9.57
C TYR A 166 -9.70 21.40 10.62
N LEU A 167 -10.67 20.55 10.35
CA LEU A 167 -11.71 20.18 11.29
C LEU A 167 -11.21 19.01 12.15
N HIS A 168 -11.34 19.15 13.46
CA HIS A 168 -11.02 18.11 14.42
C HIS A 168 -12.27 17.36 14.86
N PHE A 169 -12.25 16.03 14.68
CA PHE A 169 -13.30 15.12 15.09
C PHE A 169 -12.81 14.31 16.30
N ASP A 170 -13.50 14.44 17.42
CA ASP A 170 -13.16 13.80 18.69
C ASP A 170 -13.81 12.42 18.89
N GLY A 171 -14.56 11.95 17.92
CA GLY A 171 -15.37 10.72 18.00
C GLY A 171 -16.82 10.98 18.41
N THR A 172 -17.24 12.23 18.54
CA THR A 172 -18.63 12.64 18.81
C THR A 172 -19.13 13.71 17.86
N ALA A 173 -18.21 14.42 17.22
CA ALA A 173 -18.52 15.50 16.30
C ALA A 173 -19.10 14.96 14.98
N LYS A 174 -20.09 15.66 14.46
CA LYS A 174 -20.73 15.38 13.17
C LYS A 174 -20.94 16.64 12.36
N VAL A 175 -20.78 16.53 11.06
CA VAL A 175 -21.00 17.58 10.11
C VAL A 175 -21.99 17.13 9.06
N GLU A 176 -23.08 17.89 8.88
CA GLU A 176 -24.08 17.63 7.86
C GLU A 176 -24.12 18.82 6.89
N ILE A 177 -23.91 18.57 5.61
CA ILE A 177 -23.89 19.59 4.56
C ILE A 177 -25.02 19.27 3.56
N PRO A 178 -25.98 20.19 3.35
CA PRO A 178 -27.00 20.00 2.34
C PRO A 178 -26.40 19.88 0.94
N LEU A 179 -26.85 18.92 0.16
CA LEU A 179 -26.41 18.72 -1.22
C LEU A 179 -27.12 19.65 -2.18
N ASN A 180 -26.38 20.24 -3.11
CA ASN A 180 -26.95 20.86 -4.30
C ASN A 180 -27.32 19.79 -5.36
N LYS A 181 -27.95 20.23 -6.47
CA LYS A 181 -28.36 19.29 -7.52
C LYS A 181 -27.20 18.59 -8.23
N SER A 182 -26.08 19.27 -8.39
CA SER A 182 -24.90 18.71 -9.06
C SER A 182 -24.29 17.57 -8.26
N ILE A 183 -24.14 17.75 -6.96
CA ILE A 183 -23.54 16.75 -6.06
C ILE A 183 -24.46 15.51 -5.92
N ARG A 184 -25.79 15.69 -5.99
CA ARG A 184 -26.74 14.56 -5.88
C ARG A 184 -26.60 13.51 -6.98
N ASN A 185 -25.96 13.85 -8.09
CA ASN A 185 -25.81 12.95 -9.23
C ASN A 185 -24.45 12.24 -9.27
N ILE A 186 -23.51 12.62 -8.41
CA ILE A 186 -22.16 12.04 -8.39
C ILE A 186 -22.17 10.52 -8.43
N PRO A 187 -22.91 9.78 -7.60
CA PRO A 187 -22.84 8.32 -7.59
C PRO A 187 -23.35 7.63 -8.85
N HIS A 188 -23.90 8.34 -9.81
CA HIS A 188 -24.55 7.75 -10.99
C HIS A 188 -23.72 7.81 -12.28
N ARG A 189 -22.59 8.47 -12.27
CA ARG A 189 -21.71 8.68 -13.43
C ARG A 189 -20.26 8.78 -13.00
N SER A 190 -19.37 8.89 -13.97
CA SER A 190 -17.97 9.11 -13.68
C SER A 190 -17.79 10.25 -12.68
N HIS A 191 -17.04 10.02 -11.63
CA HIS A 191 -16.81 11.00 -10.57
C HIS A 191 -15.53 10.72 -9.81
N THR A 192 -15.06 11.73 -9.13
CA THR A 192 -13.92 11.62 -8.23
C THR A 192 -14.22 12.29 -6.91
N ILE A 193 -13.87 11.65 -5.80
CA ILE A 193 -13.85 12.25 -4.46
C ILE A 193 -12.44 12.15 -3.90
N SER A 194 -11.92 13.27 -3.42
CA SER A 194 -10.61 13.32 -2.79
C SER A 194 -10.65 14.03 -1.45
N MET A 195 -9.91 13.51 -0.49
CA MET A 195 -9.85 14.07 0.87
C MET A 195 -8.42 14.13 1.36
N LEU A 196 -8.08 15.23 2.02
CA LEU A 196 -6.90 15.32 2.86
C LEU A 196 -7.32 15.12 4.31
N CYS A 197 -6.96 13.98 4.87
CA CYS A 197 -7.37 13.62 6.23
C CYS A 197 -6.28 12.88 7.00
N ARG A 198 -6.44 12.86 8.32
CA ARG A 198 -5.61 12.09 9.24
C ARG A 198 -6.52 11.37 10.23
N ALA A 199 -6.40 10.05 10.38
CA ALA A 199 -7.22 9.30 11.31
C ALA A 199 -6.40 8.87 12.53
N TYR A 200 -7.01 8.90 13.70
CA TYR A 200 -6.43 8.39 14.93
C TYR A 200 -6.79 6.91 15.11
N ASN A 201 -5.89 6.18 15.77
CA ASN A 201 -6.09 4.76 15.99
C ASN A 201 -7.32 4.51 16.87
N GLN A 202 -8.24 3.70 16.34
CA GLN A 202 -9.40 3.20 17.09
C GLN A 202 -9.72 1.76 16.69
N PRO A 203 -10.20 0.94 17.62
CA PRO A 203 -10.57 -0.44 17.33
C PRO A 203 -11.87 -0.56 16.52
N GLU A 204 -12.68 0.49 16.45
CA GLU A 204 -14.00 0.47 15.85
C GLU A 204 -14.01 1.04 14.43
N LYS A 205 -15.00 0.65 13.63
CA LYS A 205 -15.27 1.23 12.32
C LYS A 205 -15.55 2.73 12.46
N GLN A 206 -14.98 3.52 11.56
CA GLN A 206 -15.15 4.98 11.53
C GLN A 206 -15.51 5.42 10.12
N ASP A 207 -16.64 6.07 9.96
CA ASP A 207 -17.04 6.66 8.68
C ASP A 207 -16.55 8.10 8.61
N ILE A 208 -15.75 8.43 7.58
CA ILE A 208 -15.16 9.75 7.41
C ILE A 208 -16.02 10.65 6.55
N PHE A 209 -16.56 10.09 5.47
CA PHE A 209 -17.32 10.79 4.46
C PHE A 209 -18.42 9.91 3.92
N LEU A 210 -19.61 10.46 3.81
CA LEU A 210 -20.77 9.76 3.29
C LEU A 210 -21.66 10.72 2.52
N ILE A 211 -22.20 10.29 1.40
CA ILE A 211 -23.33 10.90 0.74
C ILE A 211 -24.51 9.94 0.87
N GLY A 212 -25.57 10.34 1.54
CA GLY A 212 -26.66 9.45 1.86
C GLY A 212 -28.02 10.12 2.08
N ASP A 213 -29.08 9.32 2.14
CA ASP A 213 -30.42 9.72 2.49
C ASP A 213 -30.88 9.02 3.78
N LYS A 214 -30.96 9.77 4.87
CA LYS A 214 -31.38 9.25 6.18
C LYS A 214 -32.81 8.70 6.20
N ASN A 215 -33.62 9.08 5.22
CA ASN A 215 -35.04 8.67 5.13
C ASN A 215 -35.20 7.43 4.25
N ASN A 216 -34.14 6.95 3.64
CA ASN A 216 -34.21 5.77 2.80
C ASN A 216 -34.14 4.51 3.69
N LYS A 217 -35.24 4.30 4.43
CA LYS A 217 -35.51 3.05 5.08
C LYS A 217 -35.55 1.97 4.00
N TYR A 218 -34.74 0.95 4.13
CA TYR A 218 -34.72 -0.28 3.35
C TYR A 218 -35.77 -0.44 2.28
N VAL A 219 -35.36 -0.62 1.03
CA VAL A 219 -36.25 -1.24 0.05
C VAL A 219 -36.20 -2.73 0.32
N GLU A 220 -37.21 -3.27 0.95
CA GLU A 220 -37.39 -4.71 1.08
C GLU A 220 -37.62 -5.32 -0.30
N PHE A 221 -36.61 -6.03 -0.81
CA PHE A 221 -36.82 -7.11 -1.76
C PHE A 221 -36.90 -8.41 -0.98
N PRO A 222 -37.70 -9.40 -1.41
CA PRO A 222 -38.08 -10.53 -0.56
C PRO A 222 -36.96 -11.47 -0.12
N ILE A 223 -35.71 -11.16 -0.37
CA ILE A 223 -34.56 -12.04 -0.02
C ILE A 223 -33.36 -11.30 0.59
N LEU A 224 -33.29 -9.95 0.61
CA LEU A 224 -32.15 -9.22 1.15
C LEU A 224 -32.55 -7.83 1.69
N ARG A 225 -32.32 -7.63 2.99
CA ARG A 225 -32.33 -6.29 3.59
C ARG A 225 -31.09 -5.56 3.12
N ILE A 226 -31.27 -4.44 2.45
CA ILE A 226 -30.17 -3.62 1.97
C ILE A 226 -30.32 -2.23 2.56
N PRO A 227 -29.37 -1.75 3.37
CA PRO A 227 -29.33 -0.37 3.81
C PRO A 227 -29.31 0.57 2.60
N GLY A 228 -29.88 1.75 2.76
CA GLY A 228 -29.99 2.74 1.69
C GLY A 228 -28.66 3.09 1.03
N TYR A 229 -28.76 3.79 -0.08
CA TYR A 229 -27.65 4.13 -0.99
C TYR A 229 -26.64 5.03 -0.33
N ASP A 230 -25.51 4.45 0.11
CA ASP A 230 -24.43 5.18 0.71
C ASP A 230 -23.17 5.04 -0.11
N TYR A 231 -22.53 6.15 -0.35
CA TYR A 231 -21.25 6.26 -0.99
C TYR A 231 -20.31 6.98 -0.05
N GLY A 232 -19.18 6.37 0.28
CA GLY A 232 -18.27 7.01 1.21
C GLY A 232 -17.00 6.29 1.55
N PHE A 233 -16.19 6.96 2.31
CA PHE A 233 -14.96 6.43 2.88
C PHE A 233 -15.17 6.02 4.32
N ALA A 234 -14.64 4.86 4.70
CA ALA A 234 -14.66 4.38 6.07
C ALA A 234 -13.34 3.74 6.47
N PHE A 235 -12.98 3.85 7.74
CA PHE A 235 -11.92 3.06 8.33
C PHE A 235 -12.49 1.84 9.04
N ASN A 236 -12.00 0.68 8.68
CA ASN A 236 -12.35 -0.57 9.34
C ASN A 236 -11.42 -0.86 10.53
N ASN A 237 -11.81 -1.80 11.39
CA ASN A 237 -11.14 -2.18 12.64
C ASN A 237 -9.66 -2.58 12.50
N SER A 238 -9.20 -2.86 11.29
CA SER A 238 -7.86 -3.38 11.00
C SER A 238 -6.88 -2.32 10.50
N ARG A 239 -7.12 -1.04 10.77
CA ARG A 239 -6.34 0.07 10.21
C ARG A 239 -6.38 0.13 8.68
N THR A 240 -7.48 -0.30 8.11
CA THR A 240 -7.70 -0.31 6.68
C THR A 240 -8.63 0.83 6.31
N LEU A 241 -8.19 1.69 5.41
CA LEU A 241 -9.09 2.62 4.73
C LEU A 241 -9.85 1.82 3.68
N SER A 242 -11.17 1.95 3.67
CA SER A 242 -12.00 1.38 2.62
C SER A 242 -12.84 2.43 1.95
N LEU A 243 -12.96 2.32 0.64
CA LEU A 243 -14.01 2.94 -0.13
C LEU A 243 -15.15 1.93 -0.23
N GLN A 244 -16.34 2.34 0.17
CA GLN A 244 -17.51 1.48 0.14
C GLN A 244 -18.55 2.08 -0.78
N PHE A 245 -18.98 1.29 -1.76
CA PHE A 245 -20.17 1.53 -2.53
C PHE A 245 -21.24 0.55 -2.07
N TRP A 246 -22.30 1.02 -1.51
CA TRP A 246 -23.44 0.19 -1.19
C TRP A 246 -24.34 0.10 -2.41
N ASN A 247 -24.34 -1.04 -3.07
CA ASN A 247 -25.20 -1.30 -4.21
C ASN A 247 -26.31 -2.27 -3.84
N MET A 248 -27.53 -1.93 -4.20
CA MET A 248 -28.73 -2.71 -3.90
C MET A 248 -28.75 -4.12 -4.46
N PHE A 249 -27.89 -4.49 -5.39
CA PHE A 249 -28.20 -5.66 -6.22
C PHE A 249 -27.28 -6.86 -6.12
N LYS A 250 -26.05 -6.80 -5.66
CA LYS A 250 -25.17 -7.98 -5.59
C LYS A 250 -23.90 -7.85 -4.75
N GLY A 251 -23.93 -7.14 -3.66
CA GLY A 251 -22.78 -7.19 -2.77
C GLY A 251 -22.06 -5.85 -2.62
N HIS A 252 -21.19 -5.85 -1.67
CA HIS A 252 -20.39 -4.69 -1.31
C HIS A 252 -19.17 -4.64 -2.21
N ASN A 253 -18.96 -3.55 -2.93
CA ASN A 253 -17.68 -3.26 -3.51
C ASN A 253 -16.81 -2.60 -2.46
N TYR A 254 -15.79 -3.31 -2.01
CA TYR A 254 -14.78 -2.78 -1.12
C TYR A 254 -13.49 -2.63 -1.89
N MET A 255 -12.97 -1.42 -1.90
CA MET A 255 -11.56 -1.17 -2.11
C MET A 255 -10.94 -0.81 -0.78
N TRP A 256 -9.75 -1.28 -0.51
CA TRP A 256 -9.11 -1.06 0.76
C TRP A 256 -7.60 -0.98 0.66
N VAL A 257 -7.04 -0.13 1.51
CA VAL A 257 -5.61 0.05 1.65
C VAL A 257 -5.27 0.09 3.13
N LYS A 258 -4.15 -0.51 3.50
CA LYS A 258 -3.59 -0.32 4.84
C LYS A 258 -3.25 1.15 5.01
N ARG A 259 -3.66 1.75 6.11
CA ARG A 259 -3.34 3.13 6.46
C ARG A 259 -2.33 3.17 7.59
N TYR A 260 -1.72 4.32 7.72
CA TYR A 260 -0.86 4.63 8.85
C TYR A 260 -1.56 5.62 9.77
N ASP A 261 -1.64 5.28 11.07
CA ASP A 261 -2.30 6.12 12.06
C ASP A 261 -1.55 7.43 12.27
N ASN A 262 -2.31 8.48 12.55
CA ASN A 262 -1.82 9.83 12.84
C ASN A 262 -1.06 10.51 11.69
N GLN A 263 -1.23 10.02 10.45
CA GLN A 263 -0.58 10.61 9.29
C GLN A 263 -1.58 11.28 8.38
N TRP A 264 -1.27 12.49 7.96
CA TRP A 264 -2.00 13.15 6.90
C TRP A 264 -1.85 12.38 5.60
N SER A 265 -2.95 12.14 4.93
CA SER A 265 -2.98 11.41 3.67
C SER A 265 -4.02 11.99 2.73
N TRP A 266 -3.67 12.11 1.47
CA TRP A 266 -4.62 12.27 0.38
C TRP A 266 -5.23 10.91 0.07
N VAL A 267 -6.53 10.82 0.21
CA VAL A 267 -7.31 9.64 -0.16
C VAL A 267 -8.22 10.03 -1.31
N THR A 268 -8.07 9.38 -2.43
CA THR A 268 -8.85 9.69 -3.64
C THR A 268 -9.51 8.43 -4.18
N ALA A 269 -10.79 8.53 -4.46
CA ALA A 269 -11.55 7.51 -5.17
C ALA A 269 -12.02 8.06 -6.50
N VAL A 270 -11.70 7.35 -7.56
CA VAL A 270 -12.13 7.65 -8.93
C VAL A 270 -13.06 6.54 -9.37
N PHE A 271 -14.22 6.91 -9.88
CA PHE A 271 -15.10 6.01 -10.59
C PHE A 271 -15.17 6.45 -12.05
N ASP A 272 -14.86 5.55 -12.97
CA ASP A 272 -15.00 5.77 -14.41
C ASP A 272 -16.14 4.91 -14.96
N ASP A 273 -17.17 5.57 -15.52
CA ASP A 273 -18.33 4.91 -16.12
C ASP A 273 -18.01 4.29 -17.50
N ILE A 274 -16.91 4.70 -18.14
CA ILE A 274 -16.49 4.20 -19.44
C ILE A 274 -15.93 2.77 -19.29
N ASP A 275 -14.98 2.59 -18.40
CA ASP A 275 -14.37 1.29 -18.11
C ASP A 275 -15.11 0.53 -17.00
N ARG A 276 -16.04 1.21 -16.32
CA ARG A 276 -16.82 0.71 -15.16
C ARG A 276 -15.98 0.23 -14.00
N ASN A 277 -14.81 0.81 -13.83
CA ASN A 277 -13.91 0.52 -12.73
C ASN A 277 -13.93 1.63 -11.69
N SER A 278 -13.64 1.22 -10.47
CA SER A 278 -13.36 2.12 -9.38
C SER A 278 -11.88 1.99 -9.02
N HIS A 279 -11.26 3.11 -8.77
CA HIS A 279 -9.84 3.19 -8.44
C HIS A 279 -9.66 3.92 -7.11
N LEU A 280 -8.86 3.36 -6.22
CA LEU A 280 -8.51 3.95 -4.94
C LEU A 280 -7.03 4.36 -4.95
N TYR A 281 -6.79 5.62 -4.59
CA TYR A 281 -5.45 6.19 -4.52
C TYR A 281 -5.14 6.64 -3.09
N LEU A 282 -3.90 6.44 -2.69
CA LEU A 282 -3.34 6.99 -1.47
C LEU A 282 -2.12 7.84 -1.82
N ASN A 283 -2.14 9.13 -1.44
CA ASN A 283 -1.08 10.09 -1.73
C ASN A 283 -0.67 10.12 -3.22
N GLY A 284 -1.66 10.10 -4.10
CA GLY A 284 -1.46 10.16 -5.54
C GLY A 284 -1.10 8.84 -6.23
N SER A 285 -0.85 7.77 -5.47
CA SER A 285 -0.53 6.44 -6.03
C SER A 285 -1.74 5.52 -5.95
N GLU A 286 -2.04 4.83 -7.06
CA GLU A 286 -3.10 3.82 -7.08
C GLU A 286 -2.75 2.66 -6.16
N VAL A 287 -3.70 2.27 -5.31
CA VAL A 287 -3.51 1.23 -4.30
C VAL A 287 -4.44 0.04 -4.47
N ASP A 288 -5.57 0.24 -5.11
CA ASP A 288 -6.52 -0.80 -5.47
C ASP A 288 -7.36 -0.33 -6.67
N SER A 289 -7.44 -1.14 -7.72
CA SER A 289 -8.21 -0.83 -8.93
C SER A 289 -9.34 -1.82 -9.21
N LYS A 290 -9.56 -2.75 -8.30
CA LYS A 290 -10.64 -3.74 -8.45
C LYS A 290 -11.32 -3.90 -7.11
N GLY A 291 -12.62 -3.74 -7.09
CA GLY A 291 -13.40 -4.04 -5.90
C GLY A 291 -13.01 -5.42 -5.36
N GLY A 292 -12.63 -5.49 -4.09
CA GLY A 292 -12.34 -6.75 -3.44
C GLY A 292 -13.47 -7.74 -3.69
N TYR A 293 -13.11 -8.98 -4.03
CA TYR A 293 -14.03 -10.09 -4.30
C TYR A 293 -14.76 -10.11 -5.65
N GLY A 294 -14.20 -9.54 -6.71
CA GLY A 294 -14.63 -9.87 -8.09
C GLY A 294 -16.08 -9.54 -8.43
N THR A 295 -16.70 -8.63 -7.70
CA THR A 295 -18.02 -8.12 -8.06
C THR A 295 -17.86 -7.02 -9.10
N PRO A 296 -18.61 -7.09 -10.20
CA PRO A 296 -18.61 -6.02 -11.18
C PRO A 296 -19.02 -4.69 -10.54
N SER A 297 -18.49 -3.60 -11.10
CA SER A 297 -18.87 -2.22 -10.80
C SER A 297 -20.35 -2.07 -10.44
N PRO A 298 -20.70 -1.18 -9.52
CA PRO A 298 -22.10 -0.91 -9.13
C PRO A 298 -23.05 -0.63 -10.28
N LEU A 299 -22.55 -0.29 -11.47
CA LEU A 299 -23.36 0.00 -12.65
C LEU A 299 -23.64 -1.21 -13.54
N ASN A 300 -23.20 -2.42 -13.21
CA ASN A 300 -23.49 -3.62 -14.00
C ASN A 300 -24.93 -4.13 -13.87
N TYR A 301 -25.85 -3.29 -13.45
CA TYR A 301 -27.24 -3.65 -13.38
C TYR A 301 -28.03 -3.01 -14.53
N GLU A 302 -28.33 -3.78 -15.56
CA GLU A 302 -29.36 -3.62 -16.60
C GLU A 302 -29.88 -2.19 -16.90
N GLY A 303 -28.98 -1.17 -16.89
CA GLY A 303 -29.36 0.19 -17.30
C GLY A 303 -30.44 0.90 -16.48
N ARG A 304 -30.84 0.36 -15.34
CA ARG A 304 -31.79 1.06 -14.47
C ARG A 304 -31.07 1.97 -13.50
N LEU A 305 -30.98 3.24 -13.85
CA LEU A 305 -30.60 4.32 -12.94
C LEU A 305 -31.55 4.30 -11.72
N MET A 306 -31.02 3.86 -10.59
CA MET A 306 -31.76 3.98 -9.35
C MET A 306 -31.79 5.45 -8.96
N ARG A 307 -32.95 5.96 -8.61
CA ARG A 307 -33.15 7.35 -8.23
C ARG A 307 -32.49 7.57 -6.85
N TYR A 308 -31.27 8.01 -6.86
CA TYR A 308 -30.55 8.43 -5.67
C TYR A 308 -31.20 9.70 -5.10
N LYS A 309 -31.61 9.64 -3.85
CA LYS A 309 -32.27 10.74 -3.18
C LYS A 309 -31.43 11.30 -2.03
N ALA A 310 -30.12 11.24 -2.12
CA ALA A 310 -29.29 11.87 -1.11
C ALA A 310 -29.66 13.34 -0.96
N ASP A 311 -29.85 13.76 0.24
CA ASP A 311 -30.14 15.15 0.59
C ASP A 311 -28.98 15.83 1.30
N LYS A 312 -28.06 15.05 1.83
CA LYS A 312 -26.92 15.51 2.63
C LYS A 312 -25.65 14.74 2.35
N MET A 313 -24.56 15.43 2.61
CA MET A 313 -23.24 14.88 2.81
C MET A 313 -22.91 14.91 4.30
N TYR A 314 -22.30 13.85 4.79
CA TYR A 314 -21.88 13.72 6.17
C TYR A 314 -20.36 13.65 6.21
N LEU A 315 -19.75 14.44 7.11
CA LEU A 315 -18.33 14.35 7.43
C LEU A 315 -18.18 13.92 8.88
N GLY A 316 -17.26 13.01 9.11
CA GLY A 316 -16.90 12.55 10.44
C GLY A 316 -17.94 11.65 11.11
N HIS A 317 -19.00 11.28 10.42
CA HIS A 317 -19.97 10.33 10.97
C HIS A 317 -20.89 9.76 9.90
N SER A 318 -21.44 8.59 10.17
CA SER A 318 -22.62 8.09 9.50
C SER A 318 -23.81 8.05 10.47
N PRO A 319 -25.00 8.53 10.07
CA PRO A 319 -26.19 8.37 10.90
C PRO A 319 -26.57 6.90 11.00
N SER A 320 -27.31 6.53 12.04
CA SER A 320 -27.98 5.23 12.10
C SER A 320 -29.05 5.15 11.00
N PHE A 321 -28.94 4.17 10.12
CA PHE A 321 -29.92 3.94 9.06
C PHE A 321 -30.95 2.87 9.43
N ALA A 322 -30.66 2.04 10.42
CA ALA A 322 -31.50 0.98 10.92
C ALA A 322 -31.15 0.61 12.36
N ASP A 323 -32.03 -0.14 13.01
CA ASP A 323 -31.84 -0.59 14.39
C ASP A 323 -30.61 -1.52 14.56
N ASP A 324 -30.21 -2.20 13.48
CA ASP A 324 -29.07 -3.10 13.41
C ASP A 324 -27.79 -2.46 12.82
N HIS A 325 -27.85 -1.19 12.42
CA HIS A 325 -26.70 -0.44 11.91
C HIS A 325 -26.49 0.83 12.75
N PRO A 326 -25.82 0.70 13.90
CA PRO A 326 -25.50 1.87 14.70
C PRO A 326 -24.63 2.82 13.89
N GLY A 327 -24.94 4.11 13.96
CA GLY A 327 -24.10 5.15 13.37
C GLY A 327 -22.65 5.03 13.85
N SER A 328 -21.70 5.46 13.05
CA SER A 328 -20.28 5.50 13.42
C SER A 328 -19.76 6.92 13.42
N TYR A 329 -18.79 7.17 14.28
CA TYR A 329 -18.14 8.47 14.42
C TYR A 329 -16.65 8.38 14.13
N PHE A 330 -16.15 9.38 13.43
CA PHE A 330 -14.74 9.52 13.10
C PHE A 330 -13.95 10.18 14.23
N LYS A 331 -12.75 9.70 14.46
CA LYS A 331 -11.78 10.35 15.32
C LYS A 331 -10.52 10.65 14.53
N GLY A 332 -10.28 11.93 14.28
CA GLY A 332 -9.21 12.38 13.41
C GLY A 332 -9.42 13.79 12.94
N ASP A 333 -8.78 14.14 11.86
CA ASP A 333 -8.81 15.48 11.29
C ASP A 333 -9.08 15.43 9.79
N ILE A 334 -9.81 16.41 9.27
CA ILE A 334 -10.09 16.60 7.85
C ILE A 334 -9.72 18.03 7.47
N ALA A 335 -8.80 18.19 6.52
CA ALA A 335 -8.36 19.50 6.05
C ALA A 335 -9.04 19.95 4.76
N LYS A 336 -9.28 19.00 3.84
CA LYS A 336 -9.88 19.28 2.53
C LYS A 336 -10.78 18.15 2.09
N VAL A 337 -11.86 18.48 1.36
CA VAL A 337 -12.70 17.53 0.64
C VAL A 337 -13.07 18.12 -0.70
N PHE A 338 -12.71 17.43 -1.76
CA PHE A 338 -13.02 17.81 -3.13
C PHE A 338 -13.84 16.74 -3.84
N GLY A 339 -14.69 17.15 -4.74
CA GLY A 339 -15.45 16.21 -5.57
C GLY A 339 -15.66 16.75 -6.98
N TRP A 340 -15.44 15.91 -7.96
CA TRP A 340 -15.61 16.20 -9.37
C TRP A 340 -16.70 15.35 -9.98
N ASP A 341 -17.43 15.95 -10.91
CA ASP A 341 -18.46 15.27 -11.71
C ASP A 341 -17.85 14.63 -12.97
N ARG A 342 -16.64 14.13 -12.84
CA ARG A 342 -15.87 13.38 -13.82
C ARG A 342 -14.83 12.48 -13.15
N ALA A 343 -14.35 11.49 -13.87
CA ALA A 343 -13.13 10.77 -13.49
C ALA A 343 -11.91 11.68 -13.70
N LEU A 344 -11.07 11.83 -12.67
CA LEU A 344 -9.75 12.43 -12.82
C LEU A 344 -8.80 11.39 -13.42
N SER A 345 -7.87 11.84 -14.25
CA SER A 345 -6.78 11.02 -14.74
C SER A 345 -5.79 10.69 -13.61
N GLU A 346 -4.95 9.66 -13.82
CA GLU A 346 -3.89 9.30 -12.88
C GLU A 346 -2.93 10.48 -12.62
N ASP A 347 -2.58 11.24 -13.66
CA ASP A 347 -1.70 12.41 -13.55
C ASP A 347 -2.35 13.53 -12.72
N GLU A 348 -3.65 13.77 -12.89
CA GLU A 348 -4.38 14.74 -12.08
C GLU A 348 -4.42 14.30 -10.62
N VAL A 349 -4.73 13.03 -10.37
CA VAL A 349 -4.74 12.48 -9.00
C VAL A 349 -3.37 12.55 -8.35
N ALA A 350 -2.32 12.20 -9.08
CA ALA A 350 -0.95 12.29 -8.59
C ALA A 350 -0.54 13.73 -8.24
N ASN A 351 -1.15 14.72 -8.88
CA ASN A 351 -0.80 16.12 -8.70
C ASN A 351 -1.77 16.93 -7.82
N LEU A 352 -2.76 16.30 -7.19
CA LEU A 352 -3.76 16.99 -6.34
C LEU A 352 -3.17 17.79 -5.18
N HIS A 353 -1.99 17.40 -4.71
CA HIS A 353 -1.28 18.12 -3.65
C HIS A 353 -0.74 19.48 -4.10
N ASN A 354 -0.54 19.69 -5.41
CA ASN A 354 -0.06 20.94 -6.01
C ASN A 354 -1.17 21.73 -6.66
N THR A 355 -2.05 21.06 -7.38
CA THR A 355 -3.06 21.70 -8.21
C THR A 355 -4.39 20.98 -8.10
N ILE A 356 -5.43 21.73 -7.79
CA ILE A 356 -6.81 21.23 -7.78
C ILE A 356 -7.43 21.57 -9.14
N PRO A 357 -7.81 20.55 -9.96
CA PRO A 357 -8.52 20.80 -11.22
C PRO A 357 -9.84 21.52 -10.98
N GLU A 358 -10.07 22.62 -11.69
CA GLU A 358 -11.30 23.43 -11.55
C GLU A 358 -12.45 22.89 -12.40
N ASP A 359 -12.15 22.19 -13.50
CA ASP A 359 -13.16 21.66 -14.40
C ASP A 359 -14.01 20.58 -13.72
N ASP A 360 -15.32 20.77 -13.75
CA ASP A 360 -16.32 19.88 -13.13
C ASP A 360 -16.17 19.69 -11.60
N LEU A 361 -15.47 20.60 -10.94
CA LEU A 361 -15.39 20.64 -9.47
C LEU A 361 -16.74 21.02 -8.88
N VAL A 362 -17.38 20.11 -8.14
CA VAL A 362 -18.72 20.28 -7.56
C VAL A 362 -18.74 20.27 -6.04
N ILE A 363 -17.71 19.72 -5.41
CA ILE A 363 -17.46 19.81 -3.97
C ILE A 363 -16.11 20.51 -3.80
N ASP A 364 -16.12 21.65 -3.13
CA ASP A 364 -14.93 22.43 -2.78
C ASP A 364 -15.02 22.81 -1.31
N LEU A 365 -14.37 22.02 -0.48
CA LEU A 365 -14.28 22.22 0.97
C LEU A 365 -12.82 22.28 1.39
N ASP A 366 -12.13 23.36 1.05
CA ASP A 366 -10.86 23.72 1.68
C ASP A 366 -11.16 24.51 2.96
N PHE A 367 -10.77 23.98 4.12
CA PHE A 367 -11.05 24.66 5.39
C PHE A 367 -10.11 25.84 5.67
N ASN A 368 -9.22 26.18 4.75
CA ASN A 368 -8.59 27.50 4.73
C ASN A 368 -9.57 28.61 4.27
N ASP A 369 -10.60 28.27 3.49
CA ASP A 369 -11.63 29.23 3.12
C ASP A 369 -12.64 29.43 4.27
N PRO A 370 -12.71 30.64 4.85
CA PRO A 370 -13.67 30.95 5.92
C PRO A 370 -15.11 30.61 5.58
N LYS A 371 -15.51 30.67 4.29
CA LYS A 371 -16.86 30.31 3.86
C LYS A 371 -17.20 28.85 4.15
N ASN A 372 -16.23 27.96 4.06
CA ASN A 372 -16.43 26.55 4.30
C ASN A 372 -16.55 26.26 5.80
N ILE A 373 -15.84 26.99 6.64
CA ILE A 373 -15.91 26.87 8.11
C ILE A 373 -17.30 27.23 8.63
N HIS A 374 -17.92 28.28 8.09
CA HIS A 374 -19.28 28.69 8.51
C HIS A 374 -20.38 27.66 8.20
N ARG A 375 -20.13 26.71 7.30
CA ARG A 375 -21.05 25.61 7.02
C ARG A 375 -20.99 24.50 8.06
N VAL A 376 -19.98 24.52 8.91
CA VAL A 376 -19.67 23.46 9.86
C VAL A 376 -19.97 23.93 11.27
N LYS A 377 -21.16 23.60 11.76
CA LYS A 377 -21.51 23.86 13.16
C LYS A 377 -21.04 22.68 14.02
N ASN A 378 -20.41 22.97 15.14
CA ASN A 378 -20.00 22.01 16.18
C ASN A 378 -18.66 21.26 15.97
N THR A 379 -17.72 21.81 15.19
CA THR A 379 -16.40 21.22 15.02
C THR A 379 -15.33 22.18 15.51
N ILE A 380 -14.28 21.67 16.12
CA ILE A 380 -13.16 22.46 16.60
C ILE A 380 -12.22 22.73 15.43
N GLU A 381 -12.07 23.98 15.03
CA GLU A 381 -11.10 24.42 14.06
C GLU A 381 -9.70 24.42 14.70
N LYS A 382 -8.73 23.85 14.02
CA LYS A 382 -7.31 23.92 14.38
C LYS A 382 -6.48 24.39 13.20
N GLN A 383 -5.31 24.89 13.52
CA GLN A 383 -4.29 25.28 12.52
C GLN A 383 -3.01 24.50 12.78
N GLU A 384 -2.42 24.00 11.72
CA GLU A 384 -1.21 23.22 11.78
C GLU A 384 -0.41 23.41 10.47
N GLU A 385 0.91 23.35 10.59
CA GLU A 385 1.76 23.10 9.43
C GLU A 385 1.75 21.60 9.15
N ILE A 386 1.31 21.20 7.96
CA ILE A 386 1.19 19.79 7.60
C ILE A 386 2.12 19.43 6.44
N GLN A 387 2.77 18.30 6.58
CA GLN A 387 3.53 17.67 5.51
C GLN A 387 2.70 16.56 4.90
N ILE A 388 2.55 16.62 3.59
CA ILE A 388 1.81 15.61 2.83
C ILE A 388 2.83 14.86 1.97
N PRO A 389 3.16 13.62 2.33
CA PRO A 389 3.97 12.80 1.45
C PRO A 389 3.14 12.44 0.21
N ASN A 390 3.70 12.62 -0.95
CA ASN A 390 3.10 12.15 -2.20
C ASN A 390 3.09 10.61 -2.27
N SER A 391 4.03 10.01 -1.58
CA SER A 391 4.09 8.58 -1.37
C SER A 391 4.72 8.29 -0.01
N ILE A 392 4.12 7.38 0.74
CA ILE A 392 4.70 6.84 1.98
C ILE A 392 5.65 5.67 1.69
N LEU A 393 5.87 5.37 0.42
CA LEU A 393 6.68 4.24 -0.01
C LEU A 393 8.16 4.62 -0.11
N PRO A 394 9.07 3.69 0.13
CA PRO A 394 10.44 3.80 -0.33
C PRO A 394 10.48 4.10 -1.83
N HIS A 395 11.53 4.78 -2.25
CA HIS A 395 11.65 5.20 -3.65
C HIS A 395 11.45 4.01 -4.60
N ARG A 396 10.49 4.13 -5.49
CA ARG A 396 10.21 3.15 -6.54
C ARG A 396 10.65 3.68 -7.88
N VAL A 397 11.33 2.83 -8.63
CA VAL A 397 11.60 3.05 -10.05
C VAL A 397 10.81 2.05 -10.88
N GLU A 398 10.47 2.42 -12.08
CA GLU A 398 9.85 1.50 -13.01
C GLU A 398 10.86 0.42 -13.39
N GLY A 399 10.67 -0.80 -12.90
CA GLY A 399 11.54 -1.94 -13.15
C GLY A 399 10.75 -3.17 -13.57
N LYS A 400 10.91 -3.59 -14.84
CA LYS A 400 10.30 -4.81 -15.35
C LYS A 400 11.17 -6.03 -15.04
N MET A 401 10.54 -7.02 -14.43
CA MET A 401 11.16 -8.30 -14.09
C MET A 401 10.38 -9.45 -14.72
N ARG A 402 11.09 -10.36 -15.36
CA ARG A 402 10.54 -11.66 -15.76
C ARG A 402 10.72 -12.64 -14.60
N CYS A 403 9.62 -13.15 -14.07
CA CYS A 403 9.64 -14.22 -13.08
C CYS A 403 9.90 -15.57 -13.76
N LEU A 404 10.90 -16.31 -13.30
CA LEU A 404 11.15 -17.66 -13.77
C LEU A 404 10.10 -18.63 -13.20
N PRO A 405 9.56 -19.55 -14.03
CA PRO A 405 8.57 -20.51 -13.56
C PRO A 405 9.19 -21.43 -12.51
N HIS A 406 8.53 -21.57 -11.40
CA HIS A 406 8.85 -22.55 -10.36
C HIS A 406 7.57 -23.31 -9.99
N LYS A 407 7.72 -24.53 -9.48
CA LYS A 407 6.60 -25.23 -8.87
C LYS A 407 6.27 -24.47 -7.59
N ASP A 408 5.11 -23.87 -7.57
CA ASP A 408 4.60 -23.17 -6.40
C ASP A 408 4.32 -24.17 -5.29
N GLU A 409 5.28 -24.34 -4.41
CA GLU A 409 5.08 -25.02 -3.14
C GLU A 409 4.15 -24.11 -2.32
N GLY A 410 2.85 -24.30 -2.43
CA GLY A 410 1.87 -23.51 -1.70
C GLY A 410 0.64 -23.07 -2.51
N LEU A 411 0.62 -23.25 -3.83
CA LEU A 411 -0.59 -23.07 -4.62
C LEU A 411 -1.42 -24.37 -4.64
N VAL A 412 -2.60 -24.34 -4.06
CA VAL A 412 -3.64 -25.34 -4.23
C VAL A 412 -4.72 -24.72 -5.11
N ASP A 413 -4.99 -25.33 -6.26
CA ASP A 413 -6.00 -24.87 -7.25
C ASP A 413 -5.80 -23.40 -7.70
N GLY A 414 -4.54 -22.99 -7.91
CA GLY A 414 -4.22 -21.63 -8.34
C GLY A 414 -4.39 -20.55 -7.26
N LYS A 415 -4.64 -20.96 -6.02
CA LYS A 415 -4.70 -20.05 -4.85
C LYS A 415 -3.63 -20.42 -3.85
N TRP A 416 -2.99 -19.42 -3.25
CA TRP A 416 -2.06 -19.62 -2.15
C TRP A 416 -2.76 -20.34 -1.00
N ALA A 417 -2.32 -21.55 -0.69
CA ALA A 417 -2.77 -22.25 0.51
C ALA A 417 -2.18 -21.51 1.72
N LYS A 418 -3.04 -20.90 2.54
CA LYS A 418 -2.64 -20.38 3.84
C LYS A 418 -2.34 -21.57 4.75
N GLY A 419 -1.08 -21.98 4.80
CA GLY A 419 -0.61 -22.98 5.75
C GLY A 419 -0.55 -22.42 7.18
N GLU A 420 -0.33 -23.29 8.15
CA GLU A 420 -0.15 -22.89 9.56
C GLU A 420 1.02 -21.90 9.75
N THR A 421 2.09 -22.07 8.97
CA THR A 421 3.25 -21.18 8.97
C THR A 421 2.91 -19.78 8.49
N THR A 422 2.15 -19.63 7.39
CA THR A 422 1.69 -18.33 6.90
C THR A 422 0.82 -17.61 7.93
N ALA A 423 -0.10 -18.34 8.59
CA ALA A 423 -0.93 -17.77 9.64
C ALA A 423 -0.11 -17.36 10.89
N ALA A 424 0.99 -18.07 11.18
CA ALA A 424 1.91 -17.69 12.25
C ALA A 424 2.67 -16.41 11.91
N ASN A 425 3.13 -16.28 10.65
CA ASN A 425 3.81 -15.10 10.15
C ASN A 425 2.88 -13.87 10.17
N GLU A 426 1.62 -14.02 9.71
CA GLU A 426 0.61 -12.95 9.78
C GLU A 426 0.39 -12.48 11.24
N ARG A 427 0.25 -13.40 12.19
CA ARG A 427 0.12 -13.05 13.63
C ARG A 427 1.34 -12.29 14.13
N ARG A 428 2.55 -12.73 13.77
CA ARG A 428 3.78 -12.06 14.18
C ARG A 428 3.88 -10.66 13.59
N TYR A 429 3.54 -10.50 12.31
CA TYR A 429 3.47 -9.19 11.65
C TYR A 429 2.50 -8.26 12.38
N VAL A 430 1.31 -8.74 12.73
CA VAL A 430 0.32 -7.96 13.50
C VAL A 430 0.89 -7.52 14.86
N LEU A 431 1.58 -8.41 15.57
CA LEU A 431 2.19 -8.08 16.86
C LEU A 431 3.25 -6.97 16.73
N LYS A 432 4.10 -7.05 15.72
CA LYS A 432 5.14 -6.05 15.45
C LYS A 432 4.56 -4.72 15.00
N MET A 433 3.74 -4.75 13.96
CA MET A 433 3.37 -3.56 13.20
C MET A 433 2.13 -2.86 13.77
N GLN A 434 1.10 -3.62 14.10
CA GLN A 434 -0.16 -3.05 14.54
C GLN A 434 -0.22 -2.81 16.05
N GLN A 435 0.42 -3.66 16.83
CA GLN A 435 0.37 -3.58 18.29
C GLN A 435 1.65 -3.02 18.91
N GLY A 436 2.73 -2.89 18.14
CA GLY A 436 4.02 -2.39 18.64
C GLY A 436 4.60 -3.26 19.75
N LYS A 437 4.23 -4.54 19.82
CA LYS A 437 4.65 -5.46 20.90
C LYS A 437 6.04 -6.03 20.71
N LEU A 438 6.56 -6.02 19.48
CA LEU A 438 7.88 -6.54 19.15
C LEU A 438 8.69 -5.43 18.48
N ASP A 439 9.88 -5.17 18.99
CA ASP A 439 10.78 -4.15 18.44
C ASP A 439 11.61 -4.76 17.29
N TYR A 440 11.51 -4.18 16.09
CA TYR A 440 12.32 -4.61 14.95
C TYR A 440 13.80 -4.29 15.12
N LYS A 441 14.18 -3.39 16.01
CA LYS A 441 15.60 -3.14 16.36
C LYS A 441 16.27 -4.34 17.03
N GLU A 442 15.47 -5.19 17.68
CA GLU A 442 15.93 -6.42 18.34
C GLU A 442 15.86 -7.66 17.45
N ASP A 443 15.44 -7.51 16.17
CA ASP A 443 15.30 -8.59 15.21
C ASP A 443 15.68 -8.14 13.81
N GLY A 444 16.83 -8.59 13.32
CA GLY A 444 17.30 -8.22 11.99
C GLY A 444 18.76 -8.63 11.74
N ILE A 445 19.41 -7.92 10.83
CA ILE A 445 20.77 -8.24 10.38
C ILE A 445 21.81 -8.25 11.53
N LYS A 446 21.61 -7.41 12.55
CA LYS A 446 22.51 -7.36 13.72
C LYS A 446 22.34 -8.57 14.63
N GLN A 447 21.15 -9.17 14.68
CA GLN A 447 20.80 -10.28 15.56
C GLN A 447 20.79 -11.64 14.86
N VAL A 448 21.01 -11.69 13.54
CA VAL A 448 20.97 -12.95 12.80
C VAL A 448 22.06 -13.91 13.33
N LYS A 449 21.64 -15.12 13.71
CA LYS A 449 22.50 -16.17 14.21
C LYS A 449 22.54 -17.31 13.20
N TYR A 450 23.71 -17.81 12.92
CA TYR A 450 23.91 -18.93 12.00
C TYR A 450 25.24 -19.65 12.28
N GLU A 451 25.30 -20.90 11.85
CA GLU A 451 26.52 -21.67 11.77
C GLU A 451 27.06 -21.56 10.33
N PHE A 452 28.24 -20.99 10.16
CA PHE A 452 28.90 -20.95 8.86
C PHE A 452 29.50 -22.35 8.55
N ILE A 453 29.03 -22.94 7.45
CA ILE A 453 29.46 -24.29 7.01
C ILE A 453 30.61 -24.22 6.00
N GLY A 454 30.61 -23.21 5.16
CA GLY A 454 31.63 -23.03 4.14
C GLY A 454 31.20 -22.11 3.02
N GLU A 455 32.13 -21.85 2.12
CA GLU A 455 31.92 -21.00 0.95
C GLU A 455 32.31 -21.77 -0.31
N GLU A 456 31.51 -21.63 -1.37
CA GLU A 456 31.80 -22.17 -2.69
C GLU A 456 31.87 -21.05 -3.72
N LYS A 457 32.95 -20.98 -4.47
CA LYS A 457 33.07 -20.01 -5.57
C LYS A 457 32.41 -20.56 -6.83
N LEU A 458 31.36 -19.92 -7.28
CA LEU A 458 30.59 -20.29 -8.48
C LEU A 458 31.20 -19.67 -9.75
N THR A 459 31.62 -18.41 -9.66
CA THR A 459 32.31 -17.63 -10.72
C THR A 459 33.31 -16.68 -10.05
N PRO A 460 34.14 -15.95 -10.81
CA PRO A 460 35.02 -14.93 -10.21
C PRO A 460 34.31 -13.88 -9.39
N TRP A 461 33.02 -13.64 -9.66
CA TRP A 461 32.17 -12.59 -9.07
C TRP A 461 30.88 -13.14 -8.42
N ALA A 462 30.74 -14.46 -8.29
CA ALA A 462 29.60 -15.08 -7.59
C ALA A 462 30.05 -16.20 -6.67
N LYS A 463 29.53 -16.25 -5.46
CA LYS A 463 29.80 -17.26 -4.44
C LYS A 463 28.55 -17.71 -3.70
N MET A 464 28.60 -18.93 -3.19
CA MET A 464 27.56 -19.50 -2.34
C MET A 464 28.09 -19.60 -0.91
N ILE A 465 27.34 -19.09 0.03
CA ILE A 465 27.64 -19.07 1.45
C ILE A 465 26.72 -20.10 2.12
N ASN A 466 27.29 -21.26 2.45
CA ASN A 466 26.53 -22.36 3.06
C ASN A 466 26.41 -22.13 4.56
N ILE A 467 25.16 -22.13 5.06
CA ILE A 467 24.83 -21.84 6.46
C ILE A 467 23.77 -22.77 7.02
N LYS A 468 23.76 -22.93 8.35
CA LYS A 468 22.62 -23.46 9.10
C LYS A 468 22.06 -22.37 10.03
N LEU A 469 20.74 -22.28 10.11
CA LEU A 469 20.02 -21.35 10.97
C LEU A 469 19.65 -21.95 12.32
#